data_380c9b6248ce64a9dc6db10811d47a4d
#
_entry.id   380c9b6248ce64a9dc6db10811d47a4d
#
_cell.length_a   1.000
_cell.length_b   1.000
_cell.length_c   1.000
_cell.angle_alpha   90.00
_cell.angle_beta   90.00
_cell.angle_gamma   90.00
#
_symmetry.space_group_name_H-M   'P 1'
#
loop_
_entity.id
_entity.type
_entity.pdbx_description
1 polymer ?
#
loop_
_entity_poly.entity_id
_entity_poly.type
_entity_poly.pdbx_seq_one_letter_code
_entity_poly.pdbx_strand_id
1 'polypeptide(L)'
;MDILKKAIPRLSLKEKISFSYSLLTLVILFFTLLATFDLCYSQLCDSIDDTLRNAAIMTAENPAVREALEKDVPSSSVSQYCDAVLADTKNLDIITICNDQGTRLYHKNKEEIGKHIVGGDEGDMLTGHENYFNTAVGTLGLQRRYFHAVKDPDSGQFLGFICVSVLVRNLLLIRNQLLLTYFIIGIIALFVSILIASKIHTFLLKLLLGYEPEQIANLIIKHQEVLDTLDEGLLAIDEHARISLLNSSAIQMLDISDPNPIGKPVLSVFPQSLLPRTLE
;
A
#
# COMPACT_ATOMS: atom_id res chain seq x y z
N MET A 1 28.83 -14.01 1.70
CA MET A 1 28.12 -13.86 2.99
C MET A 1 28.99 -13.22 4.07
N ASP A 2 30.31 -13.15 3.91
CA ASP A 2 31.25 -12.58 4.90
C ASP A 2 31.49 -11.05 4.79
N ILE A 3 31.14 -10.41 3.70
CA ILE A 3 31.34 -8.96 3.52
C ILE A 3 30.29 -8.16 4.32
N LEU A 4 29.12 -8.70 4.56
CA LEU A 4 28.07 -8.08 5.38
C LEU A 4 28.34 -8.14 6.90
N LYS A 5 29.18 -9.07 7.36
CA LYS A 5 29.56 -9.19 8.78
C LYS A 5 30.57 -8.14 9.23
N LYS A 6 31.31 -7.50 8.32
CA LYS A 6 32.39 -6.55 8.63
C LYS A 6 31.96 -5.07 8.73
N ALA A 7 30.74 -4.74 8.29
CA ALA A 7 30.28 -3.34 8.17
C ALA A 7 29.21 -2.92 9.20
N ILE A 8 28.74 -3.81 10.08
CA ILE A 8 27.79 -3.42 11.13
C ILE A 8 28.60 -3.07 12.38
N PRO A 9 28.69 -1.78 12.75
CA PRO A 9 29.24 -1.42 14.05
C PRO A 9 28.50 -2.21 15.12
N ARG A 10 29.16 -2.48 16.28
CA ARG A 10 28.54 -3.19 17.41
C ARG A 10 27.40 -2.33 17.96
N LEU A 11 26.26 -2.34 17.25
CA LEU A 11 25.03 -1.68 17.69
C LEU A 11 24.64 -2.28 19.03
N SER A 12 24.28 -1.43 19.98
CA SER A 12 23.67 -1.86 21.23
C SER A 12 22.39 -2.65 20.93
N LEU A 13 21.96 -3.51 21.84
CA LEU A 13 20.71 -4.28 21.69
C LEU A 13 19.52 -3.36 21.38
N LYS A 14 19.51 -2.18 22.01
CA LYS A 14 18.57 -1.08 21.73
C LYS A 14 18.50 -0.72 20.24
N GLU A 15 19.67 -0.45 19.66
CA GLU A 15 19.77 -0.04 18.26
C GLU A 15 19.38 -1.18 17.32
N LYS A 16 19.73 -2.44 17.66
CA LYS A 16 19.35 -3.62 16.87
C LYS A 16 17.83 -3.82 16.86
N ILE A 17 17.17 -3.76 18.02
CA ILE A 17 15.72 -3.91 18.14
C ILE A 17 15.00 -2.77 17.43
N SER A 18 15.42 -1.52 17.66
CA SER A 18 14.84 -0.35 17.01
C SER A 18 15.00 -0.42 15.49
N PHE A 19 16.17 -0.80 15.00
CA PHE A 19 16.43 -0.96 13.58
C PHE A 19 15.59 -2.06 12.95
N SER A 20 15.52 -3.25 13.58
CA SER A 20 14.70 -4.38 13.08
C SER A 20 13.22 -4.01 13.01
N TYR A 21 12.70 -3.34 14.04
CA TYR A 21 11.32 -2.89 14.09
C TYR A 21 11.04 -1.82 13.01
N SER A 22 11.91 -0.83 12.88
CA SER A 22 11.79 0.21 11.86
C SER A 22 11.89 -0.37 10.45
N LEU A 23 12.77 -1.33 10.21
CA LEU A 23 12.91 -2.01 8.92
C LEU A 23 11.65 -2.79 8.58
N LEU A 24 11.11 -3.57 9.53
CA LEU A 24 9.87 -4.32 9.33
C LEU A 24 8.70 -3.39 9.00
N THR A 25 8.56 -2.30 9.77
CA THR A 25 7.50 -1.31 9.55
C THR A 25 7.65 -0.64 8.17
N LEU A 26 8.89 -0.32 7.77
CA LEU A 26 9.15 0.28 6.47
C LEU A 26 8.78 -0.66 5.32
N VAL A 27 9.09 -1.96 5.44
CA VAL A 27 8.73 -2.97 4.44
C VAL A 27 7.20 -3.09 4.34
N ILE A 28 6.50 -3.23 5.46
CA ILE A 28 5.03 -3.31 5.46
C ILE A 28 4.42 -2.05 4.86
N LEU A 29 4.89 -0.87 5.29
CA LEU A 29 4.43 0.41 4.79
C LEU A 29 4.64 0.57 3.29
N PHE A 30 5.82 0.17 2.78
CA PHE A 30 6.12 0.21 1.35
C PHE A 30 5.12 -0.61 0.53
N PHE A 31 4.88 -1.86 0.90
CA PHE A 31 3.95 -2.72 0.16
C PHE A 31 2.50 -2.25 0.29
N THR A 32 2.07 -1.77 1.45
CA THR A 32 0.71 -1.25 1.61
C THR A 32 0.47 0.04 0.83
N LEU A 33 1.42 0.97 0.83
CA LEU A 33 1.32 2.21 0.04
C LEU A 33 1.34 1.91 -1.46
N LEU A 34 2.17 0.97 -1.90
CA LEU A 34 2.24 0.56 -3.31
C LEU A 34 0.92 -0.06 -3.76
N ALA A 35 0.38 -1.01 -2.99
CA ALA A 35 -0.89 -1.67 -3.32
C ALA A 35 -2.08 -0.69 -3.32
N THR A 36 -2.15 0.19 -2.32
CA THR A 36 -3.22 1.19 -2.25
C THR A 36 -3.10 2.26 -3.33
N PHE A 37 -1.89 2.66 -3.71
CA PHE A 37 -1.67 3.58 -4.82
C PHE A 37 -2.15 2.98 -6.15
N ASP A 38 -1.75 1.74 -6.44
CA ASP A 38 -2.17 1.04 -7.67
C ASP A 38 -3.69 0.91 -7.75
N LEU A 39 -4.33 0.48 -6.66
CA LEU A 39 -5.79 0.39 -6.57
C LEU A 39 -6.47 1.75 -6.78
N CYS A 40 -6.00 2.80 -6.09
CA CYS A 40 -6.58 4.12 -6.18
C CYS A 40 -6.41 4.73 -7.59
N TYR A 41 -5.25 4.52 -8.20
CA TYR A 41 -4.99 4.99 -9.56
C TYR A 41 -5.84 4.25 -10.60
N SER A 42 -6.00 2.93 -10.47
CA SER A 42 -6.89 2.14 -11.34
C SER A 42 -8.33 2.63 -11.23
N GLN A 43 -8.87 2.76 -10.01
CA GLN A 43 -10.21 3.28 -9.77
C GLN A 43 -10.43 4.69 -10.35
N LEU A 44 -9.41 5.54 -10.28
CA LEU A 44 -9.46 6.86 -10.88
C LEU A 44 -9.55 6.78 -12.41
N CYS A 45 -8.74 5.93 -13.05
CA CYS A 45 -8.80 5.71 -14.49
C CYS A 45 -10.16 5.18 -14.94
N ASP A 46 -10.70 4.19 -14.23
CA ASP A 46 -12.03 3.62 -14.48
C ASP A 46 -13.14 4.68 -14.35
N SER A 47 -13.06 5.51 -13.30
CA SER A 47 -14.01 6.62 -13.11
C SER A 47 -13.94 7.67 -14.22
N ILE A 48 -12.76 7.94 -14.77
CA ILE A 48 -12.58 8.84 -15.90
C ILE A 48 -13.15 8.21 -17.18
N ASP A 49 -12.86 6.94 -17.42
CA ASP A 49 -13.41 6.22 -18.57
C ASP A 49 -14.95 6.18 -18.51
N ASP A 50 -15.55 5.96 -17.34
CA ASP A 50 -16.99 6.04 -17.14
C ASP A 50 -17.54 7.45 -17.38
N THR A 51 -16.82 8.49 -16.95
CA THR A 51 -17.20 9.88 -17.21
C THR A 51 -17.20 10.17 -18.71
N LEU A 52 -16.18 9.75 -19.46
CA LEU A 52 -16.11 9.90 -20.90
C LEU A 52 -17.26 9.17 -21.60
N ARG A 53 -17.50 7.92 -21.20
CA ARG A 53 -18.60 7.09 -21.74
C ARG A 53 -19.96 7.75 -21.53
N ASN A 54 -20.25 8.14 -20.28
CA ASN A 54 -21.55 8.73 -19.93
C ASN A 54 -21.75 10.08 -20.63
N ALA A 55 -20.73 10.93 -20.69
CA ALA A 55 -20.80 12.19 -21.40
C ALA A 55 -21.08 11.99 -22.92
N ALA A 56 -20.46 10.98 -23.54
CA ALA A 56 -20.70 10.65 -24.93
C ALA A 56 -22.14 10.17 -25.17
N ILE A 57 -22.65 9.26 -24.32
CA ILE A 57 -24.02 8.73 -24.41
C ILE A 57 -25.05 9.86 -24.23
N MET A 58 -24.90 10.66 -23.16
CA MET A 58 -25.81 11.80 -22.91
C MET A 58 -25.80 12.81 -24.07
N THR A 59 -24.62 13.05 -24.67
CA THR A 59 -24.50 13.93 -25.84
C THR A 59 -25.18 13.32 -27.06
N ALA A 60 -25.08 12.00 -27.28
CA ALA A 60 -25.71 11.28 -28.38
C ALA A 60 -27.24 11.26 -28.25
N GLU A 61 -27.76 11.22 -27.03
CA GLU A 61 -29.21 11.22 -26.78
C GLU A 61 -29.85 12.60 -26.89
N ASN A 62 -29.05 13.67 -26.96
CA ASN A 62 -29.56 15.03 -27.07
C ASN A 62 -30.22 15.26 -28.46
N PRO A 63 -31.53 15.66 -28.52
CA PRO A 63 -32.23 15.86 -29.78
C PRO A 63 -31.58 16.86 -30.68
N ALA A 64 -31.00 17.95 -30.14
CA ALA A 64 -30.33 18.98 -30.96
C ALA A 64 -29.06 18.44 -31.64
N VAL A 65 -28.36 17.49 -31.01
CA VAL A 65 -27.18 16.83 -31.57
C VAL A 65 -27.59 15.92 -32.72
N ARG A 66 -28.66 15.12 -32.56
CA ARG A 66 -29.20 14.25 -33.61
C ARG A 66 -29.66 15.09 -34.82
N GLU A 67 -30.43 16.14 -34.57
CA GLU A 67 -30.90 17.04 -35.64
C GLU A 67 -29.73 17.70 -36.41
N ALA A 68 -28.65 18.06 -35.69
CA ALA A 68 -27.46 18.63 -36.34
C ALA A 68 -26.72 17.60 -37.20
N LEU A 69 -26.66 16.33 -36.75
CA LEU A 69 -26.06 15.22 -37.51
C LEU A 69 -26.90 14.88 -38.75
N GLU A 70 -28.24 14.81 -38.62
CA GLU A 70 -29.16 14.54 -39.73
C GLU A 70 -29.09 15.62 -40.81
N LYS A 71 -28.93 16.89 -40.42
CA LYS A 71 -28.83 18.01 -41.31
C LYS A 71 -27.43 18.26 -41.86
N ASP A 72 -26.44 17.60 -41.26
CA ASP A 72 -25.00 17.77 -41.53
C ASP A 72 -24.55 19.25 -41.44
N VAL A 73 -25.05 19.96 -40.43
CA VAL A 73 -24.76 21.41 -40.26
C VAL A 73 -24.43 21.71 -38.78
N PRO A 74 -23.37 22.50 -38.53
CA PRO A 74 -23.08 23.03 -37.17
C PRO A 74 -24.28 23.80 -36.60
N SER A 75 -24.56 23.56 -35.30
CA SER A 75 -25.71 24.19 -34.63
C SER A 75 -25.27 24.99 -33.39
N SER A 76 -25.84 26.19 -33.22
CA SER A 76 -25.56 27.02 -32.04
C SER A 76 -26.10 26.38 -30.75
N SER A 77 -27.23 25.68 -30.81
CA SER A 77 -27.80 24.97 -29.64
C SER A 77 -26.90 23.83 -29.22
N VAL A 78 -26.31 23.08 -30.15
CA VAL A 78 -25.31 22.05 -29.87
C VAL A 78 -24.05 22.64 -29.22
N SER A 79 -23.58 23.79 -29.74
CA SER A 79 -22.42 24.47 -29.18
C SER A 79 -22.67 24.90 -27.70
N GLN A 80 -23.82 25.50 -27.43
CA GLN A 80 -24.18 25.92 -26.09
C GLN A 80 -24.31 24.74 -25.12
N TYR A 81 -24.93 23.65 -25.56
CA TYR A 81 -25.05 22.45 -24.77
C TYR A 81 -23.67 21.83 -24.46
N CYS A 82 -22.84 21.60 -25.45
CA CYS A 82 -21.51 20.99 -25.26
C CYS A 82 -20.58 21.89 -24.44
N ASP A 83 -20.63 23.21 -24.62
CA ASP A 83 -19.87 24.16 -23.83
C ASP A 83 -20.29 24.11 -22.34
N ALA A 84 -21.59 23.95 -22.05
CA ALA A 84 -22.12 23.80 -20.70
C ALA A 84 -21.64 22.45 -20.07
N VAL A 85 -21.75 21.34 -20.82
CA VAL A 85 -21.28 20.03 -20.34
C VAL A 85 -19.78 20.07 -20.05
N LEU A 86 -18.98 20.71 -20.88
CA LEU A 86 -17.52 20.87 -20.66
C LEU A 86 -17.20 21.73 -19.44
N ALA A 87 -18.03 22.73 -19.14
CA ALA A 87 -17.82 23.60 -17.98
C ALA A 87 -18.16 22.89 -16.66
N ASP A 88 -19.19 22.07 -16.64
CA ASP A 88 -19.71 21.44 -15.43
C ASP A 88 -19.10 20.08 -15.13
N THR A 89 -18.52 19.42 -16.14
CA THR A 89 -17.98 18.05 -15.97
C THR A 89 -16.47 18.07 -15.70
N LYS A 90 -16.07 17.60 -14.53
CA LYS A 90 -14.64 17.42 -14.19
C LYS A 90 -14.03 16.30 -15.04
N ASN A 91 -12.74 16.42 -15.35
CA ASN A 91 -11.97 15.43 -16.10
C ASN A 91 -12.51 15.17 -17.51
N LEU A 92 -13.18 16.16 -18.08
CA LEU A 92 -13.66 16.19 -19.46
C LEU A 92 -13.08 17.44 -20.13
N ASP A 93 -12.17 17.25 -21.08
CA ASP A 93 -11.46 18.37 -21.69
C ASP A 93 -12.04 18.78 -23.04
N ILE A 94 -12.49 17.79 -23.83
CA ILE A 94 -12.92 17.99 -25.20
C ILE A 94 -14.12 17.11 -25.50
N ILE A 95 -15.13 17.74 -26.19
CA ILE A 95 -16.19 17.04 -26.92
C ILE A 95 -16.01 17.40 -28.39
N THR A 96 -16.10 16.40 -29.23
CA THR A 96 -16.10 16.55 -30.70
C THR A 96 -17.28 15.79 -31.26
N ILE A 97 -18.08 16.39 -32.10
CA ILE A 97 -19.18 15.76 -32.83
C ILE A 97 -18.80 15.76 -34.29
N CYS A 98 -18.83 14.58 -34.91
CA CYS A 98 -18.48 14.40 -36.32
C CYS A 98 -19.63 13.72 -37.06
N ASN A 99 -19.79 14.08 -38.33
CA ASN A 99 -20.69 13.39 -39.27
C ASN A 99 -20.12 12.01 -39.67
N ASP A 100 -20.83 11.30 -40.53
CA ASP A 100 -20.49 9.97 -41.08
C ASP A 100 -19.17 9.95 -41.88
N GLN A 101 -18.68 11.12 -42.32
CA GLN A 101 -17.41 11.29 -43.02
C GLN A 101 -16.26 11.73 -42.11
N GLY A 102 -16.49 11.89 -40.81
CA GLY A 102 -15.48 12.36 -39.85
C GLY A 102 -15.25 13.87 -39.86
N THR A 103 -16.13 14.67 -40.51
CA THR A 103 -16.07 16.12 -40.47
C THR A 103 -16.68 16.64 -39.18
N ARG A 104 -15.99 17.54 -38.49
CA ARG A 104 -16.43 18.08 -37.19
C ARG A 104 -17.59 19.08 -37.35
N LEU A 105 -18.70 18.79 -36.74
CA LEU A 105 -19.83 19.71 -36.57
C LEU A 105 -19.74 20.53 -35.29
N TYR A 106 -19.05 19.98 -34.27
CA TYR A 106 -18.71 20.69 -33.06
C TYR A 106 -17.30 20.32 -32.57
N HIS A 107 -16.61 21.32 -32.08
CA HIS A 107 -15.34 21.18 -31.36
C HIS A 107 -15.16 22.38 -30.40
N LYS A 108 -14.49 22.16 -29.22
CA LYS A 108 -14.18 23.23 -28.25
C LYS A 108 -13.42 24.41 -28.92
N ASN A 109 -12.43 24.13 -29.75
CA ASN A 109 -11.81 25.14 -30.60
C ASN A 109 -12.65 25.30 -31.85
N LYS A 110 -13.32 26.46 -31.99
CA LYS A 110 -14.24 26.77 -33.13
C LYS A 110 -13.56 26.79 -34.49
N GLU A 111 -12.23 27.04 -34.53
CA GLU A 111 -11.45 27.00 -35.77
C GLU A 111 -11.32 25.60 -36.39
N GLU A 112 -11.61 24.57 -35.58
CA GLU A 112 -11.55 23.17 -35.97
C GLU A 112 -12.89 22.63 -36.55
N ILE A 113 -13.96 23.39 -36.47
CA ILE A 113 -15.26 23.02 -37.01
C ILE A 113 -15.17 23.04 -38.54
N GLY A 114 -15.76 22.06 -39.21
CA GLY A 114 -15.69 21.84 -40.65
C GLY A 114 -14.44 21.12 -41.14
N LYS A 115 -13.45 20.86 -40.29
CA LYS A 115 -12.27 20.08 -40.65
C LYS A 115 -12.47 18.61 -40.24
N HIS A 116 -11.76 17.73 -40.93
CA HIS A 116 -11.74 16.30 -40.55
C HIS A 116 -11.09 16.07 -39.21
N ILE A 117 -11.58 15.09 -38.46
CA ILE A 117 -11.00 14.72 -37.16
C ILE A 117 -9.53 14.28 -37.31
N VAL A 118 -8.71 14.58 -36.33
CA VAL A 118 -7.27 14.28 -36.34
C VAL A 118 -6.96 13.22 -35.28
N GLY A 119 -6.13 12.23 -35.67
CA GLY A 119 -5.67 11.18 -34.75
C GLY A 119 -5.39 9.87 -35.48
N GLY A 120 -6.08 9.62 -36.59
CA GLY A 120 -5.99 8.38 -37.37
C GLY A 120 -6.60 7.17 -36.64
N ASP A 121 -7.31 7.44 -35.55
CA ASP A 121 -7.97 6.45 -34.70
C ASP A 121 -9.49 6.40 -34.92
N GLU A 122 -10.02 7.19 -35.82
CA GLU A 122 -11.43 7.25 -36.21
C GLU A 122 -11.83 6.14 -37.18
N GLY A 123 -10.89 5.46 -37.81
CA GLY A 123 -11.12 4.48 -38.85
C GLY A 123 -12.11 3.36 -38.47
N ASP A 124 -11.94 2.81 -37.26
CA ASP A 124 -12.82 1.75 -36.76
C ASP A 124 -14.25 2.26 -36.55
N MET A 125 -14.41 3.53 -36.18
CA MET A 125 -15.73 4.15 -36.00
C MET A 125 -16.40 4.39 -37.38
N LEU A 126 -15.65 4.82 -38.35
CA LEU A 126 -16.18 5.10 -39.71
C LEU A 126 -16.54 3.82 -40.48
N THR A 127 -15.87 2.70 -40.19
CA THR A 127 -16.11 1.42 -40.88
C THR A 127 -16.95 0.44 -40.11
N GLY A 128 -16.69 0.31 -38.78
CA GLY A 128 -17.32 -0.69 -37.92
C GLY A 128 -18.52 -0.18 -37.13
N HIS A 129 -18.61 1.13 -36.91
CA HIS A 129 -19.65 1.81 -36.14
C HIS A 129 -19.80 1.25 -34.69
N GLU A 130 -18.68 0.81 -34.11
CA GLU A 130 -18.61 0.28 -32.74
C GLU A 130 -18.05 1.31 -31.75
N ASN A 131 -18.48 1.20 -30.51
CA ASN A 131 -18.00 2.10 -29.45
C ASN A 131 -16.68 1.57 -28.87
N TYR A 132 -15.68 2.42 -28.72
CA TYR A 132 -14.37 2.01 -28.18
C TYR A 132 -13.63 3.15 -27.49
N PHE A 133 -12.67 2.76 -26.67
CA PHE A 133 -11.66 3.66 -26.11
C PHE A 133 -10.36 3.58 -26.90
N ASN A 134 -9.73 4.74 -27.12
CA ASN A 134 -8.39 4.79 -27.70
C ASN A 134 -7.56 5.91 -27.05
N THR A 135 -6.26 5.91 -27.33
CA THR A 135 -5.34 6.98 -26.92
C THR A 135 -4.54 7.42 -28.13
N ALA A 136 -4.77 8.64 -28.58
CA ALA A 136 -4.15 9.19 -29.77
C ALA A 136 -3.82 10.67 -29.63
N VAL A 137 -2.97 11.17 -30.54
CA VAL A 137 -2.62 12.61 -30.60
C VAL A 137 -3.70 13.37 -31.38
N GLY A 138 -4.42 14.23 -30.68
CA GLY A 138 -5.41 15.12 -31.27
C GLY A 138 -4.92 16.55 -31.38
N THR A 139 -5.84 17.47 -31.71
CA THR A 139 -5.57 18.91 -31.89
C THR A 139 -4.93 19.60 -30.66
N LEU A 140 -5.19 19.11 -29.45
CA LEU A 140 -4.69 19.68 -28.18
C LEU A 140 -3.61 18.82 -27.49
N GLY A 141 -3.07 17.83 -28.21
CA GLY A 141 -2.04 16.90 -27.71
C GLY A 141 -2.54 15.48 -27.52
N LEU A 142 -1.80 14.67 -26.75
CA LEU A 142 -2.15 13.28 -26.47
C LEU A 142 -3.39 13.22 -25.56
N GLN A 143 -4.39 12.41 -25.98
CA GLN A 143 -5.72 12.32 -25.36
C GLN A 143 -6.11 10.87 -25.18
N ARG A 144 -6.75 10.57 -24.04
CA ARG A 144 -7.58 9.38 -23.86
C ARG A 144 -8.96 9.70 -24.38
N ARG A 145 -9.46 8.93 -25.34
CA ARG A 145 -10.67 9.18 -26.12
C ARG A 145 -11.67 8.05 -25.97
N TYR A 146 -12.94 8.39 -25.94
CA TYR A 146 -14.04 7.45 -26.12
C TYR A 146 -14.85 7.87 -27.34
N PHE A 147 -15.04 6.92 -28.24
CA PHE A 147 -15.85 7.07 -29.44
C PHE A 147 -17.21 6.42 -29.25
N HIS A 148 -18.28 7.14 -29.59
CA HIS A 148 -19.65 6.66 -29.50
C HIS A 148 -20.38 6.91 -30.79
N ALA A 149 -20.88 5.84 -31.42
CA ALA A 149 -21.65 5.89 -32.66
C ALA A 149 -23.03 6.45 -32.39
N VAL A 150 -23.47 7.40 -33.23
CA VAL A 150 -24.84 7.93 -33.24
C VAL A 150 -25.58 7.35 -34.43
N LYS A 151 -26.67 6.66 -34.14
CA LYS A 151 -27.53 6.03 -35.16
C LYS A 151 -28.92 6.61 -35.07
N ASP A 152 -29.59 6.70 -36.21
CA ASP A 152 -31.00 7.05 -36.28
C ASP A 152 -31.83 5.96 -35.56
N PRO A 153 -32.72 6.33 -34.64
CA PRO A 153 -33.48 5.35 -33.84
C PRO A 153 -34.48 4.53 -34.69
N ASP A 154 -34.99 5.08 -35.78
CA ASP A 154 -36.03 4.47 -36.61
C ASP A 154 -35.43 3.57 -37.69
N SER A 155 -34.42 4.08 -38.40
CA SER A 155 -33.79 3.38 -39.54
C SER A 155 -32.54 2.57 -39.15
N GLY A 156 -31.91 2.86 -38.01
CA GLY A 156 -30.61 2.28 -37.60
C GLY A 156 -29.43 2.82 -38.43
N GLN A 157 -29.67 3.80 -39.29
CA GLN A 157 -28.62 4.41 -40.13
C GLN A 157 -27.58 5.12 -39.25
N PHE A 158 -26.30 4.96 -39.58
CA PHE A 158 -25.21 5.70 -38.97
C PHE A 158 -25.25 7.17 -39.39
N LEU A 159 -25.43 8.09 -38.44
CA LEU A 159 -25.51 9.53 -38.66
C LEU A 159 -24.14 10.22 -38.44
N GLY A 160 -23.31 9.60 -37.65
CA GLY A 160 -22.02 10.13 -37.24
C GLY A 160 -21.61 9.64 -35.86
N PHE A 161 -20.68 10.34 -35.25
CA PHE A 161 -20.16 9.89 -33.94
C PHE A 161 -19.77 11.06 -33.04
N ILE A 162 -19.68 10.76 -31.77
CA ILE A 162 -19.20 11.65 -30.71
C ILE A 162 -17.89 11.12 -30.20
N CYS A 163 -16.86 11.97 -30.19
CA CYS A 163 -15.57 11.70 -29.56
C CYS A 163 -15.41 12.57 -28.31
N VAL A 164 -15.37 11.96 -27.17
CA VAL A 164 -15.16 12.64 -25.88
C VAL A 164 -13.78 12.30 -25.36
N SER A 165 -13.04 13.29 -24.84
CA SER A 165 -11.67 13.02 -24.44
C SER A 165 -11.19 13.85 -23.26
N VAL A 166 -10.17 13.29 -22.58
CA VAL A 166 -9.35 13.94 -21.55
C VAL A 166 -7.90 14.00 -22.00
N LEU A 167 -7.22 15.11 -21.71
CA LEU A 167 -5.81 15.27 -22.01
C LEU A 167 -4.95 14.42 -21.09
N VAL A 168 -4.06 13.61 -21.65
CA VAL A 168 -3.16 12.75 -20.88
C VAL A 168 -2.29 13.56 -19.92
N ARG A 169 -1.89 14.78 -20.28
CA ARG A 169 -1.14 15.66 -19.35
C ARG A 169 -1.91 15.95 -18.06
N ASN A 170 -3.25 16.08 -18.12
CA ASN A 170 -4.07 16.31 -16.94
C ASN A 170 -4.12 15.05 -16.06
N LEU A 171 -4.18 13.87 -16.67
CA LEU A 171 -4.07 12.59 -15.96
C LEU A 171 -2.71 12.44 -15.25
N LEU A 172 -1.63 12.85 -15.91
CA LEU A 172 -0.29 12.85 -15.32
C LEU A 172 -0.16 13.82 -14.13
N LEU A 173 -0.80 14.98 -14.20
CA LEU A 173 -0.84 15.92 -13.07
C LEU A 173 -1.55 15.32 -11.86
N ILE A 174 -2.71 14.69 -12.07
CA ILE A 174 -3.46 14.02 -10.99
C ILE A 174 -2.63 12.86 -10.40
N ARG A 175 -2.01 12.04 -11.26
CA ARG A 175 -1.11 10.97 -10.80
C ARG A 175 0.03 11.50 -9.94
N ASN A 176 0.68 12.58 -10.35
CA ASN A 176 1.79 13.17 -9.62
C ASN A 176 1.34 13.76 -8.28
N GLN A 177 0.16 14.36 -8.21
CA GLN A 177 -0.45 14.81 -6.95
C GLN A 177 -0.72 13.63 -6.00
N LEU A 178 -1.26 12.53 -6.52
CA LEU A 178 -1.45 11.31 -5.73
C LEU A 178 -0.11 10.78 -5.20
N LEU A 179 0.90 10.65 -6.05
CA LEU A 179 2.25 10.22 -5.64
C LEU A 179 2.83 11.09 -4.52
N LEU A 180 2.72 12.41 -4.64
CA LEU A 180 3.17 13.34 -3.60
C LEU A 180 2.42 13.13 -2.29
N THR A 181 1.10 12.96 -2.35
CA THR A 181 0.28 12.71 -1.16
C THR A 181 0.69 11.41 -0.46
N TYR A 182 0.85 10.32 -1.21
CA TYR A 182 1.30 9.03 -0.67
C TYR A 182 2.72 9.12 -0.08
N PHE A 183 3.61 9.88 -0.70
CA PHE A 183 4.97 10.12 -0.20
C PHE A 183 4.95 10.86 1.15
N ILE A 184 4.13 11.89 1.28
CA ILE A 184 3.96 12.64 2.56
C ILE A 184 3.39 11.71 3.64
N ILE A 185 2.37 10.93 3.33
CA ILE A 185 1.79 9.94 4.27
C ILE A 185 2.86 8.94 4.71
N GLY A 186 3.68 8.45 3.79
CA GLY A 186 4.79 7.55 4.08
C GLY A 186 5.81 8.14 5.06
N ILE A 187 6.22 9.40 4.86
CA ILE A 187 7.14 10.10 5.78
C ILE A 187 6.53 10.25 7.17
N ILE A 188 5.27 10.67 7.25
CA ILE A 188 4.57 10.83 8.55
C ILE A 188 4.47 9.48 9.28
N ALA A 189 4.08 8.43 8.58
CA ALA A 189 3.94 7.10 9.16
C ALA A 189 5.30 6.55 9.64
N LEU A 190 6.39 6.78 8.89
CA LEU A 190 7.74 6.41 9.30
C LEU A 190 8.15 7.15 10.57
N PHE A 191 7.89 8.46 10.64
CA PHE A 191 8.19 9.26 11.82
C PHE A 191 7.45 8.77 13.07
N VAL A 192 6.15 8.51 12.93
CA VAL A 192 5.31 7.94 14.02
C VAL A 192 5.84 6.58 14.45
N SER A 193 6.24 5.71 13.51
CA SER A 193 6.84 4.41 13.80
C SER A 193 8.10 4.51 14.66
N ILE A 194 9.00 5.45 14.34
CA ILE A 194 10.23 5.69 15.12
C ILE A 194 9.88 6.15 16.54
N LEU A 195 8.90 7.03 16.71
CA LEU A 195 8.44 7.48 18.03
C LEU A 195 7.88 6.34 18.87
N ILE A 196 7.06 5.47 18.26
CA ILE A 196 6.47 4.30 18.93
C ILE A 196 7.59 3.31 19.33
N ALA A 197 8.52 3.01 18.42
CA ALA A 197 9.65 2.12 18.72
C ALA A 197 10.49 2.63 19.91
N SER A 198 10.76 3.94 19.97
CA SER A 198 11.46 4.57 21.08
C SER A 198 10.71 4.45 22.42
N LYS A 199 9.39 4.62 22.39
CA LYS A 199 8.54 4.47 23.60
C LYS A 199 8.49 3.02 24.09
N ILE A 200 8.32 2.05 23.19
CA ILE A 200 8.32 0.62 23.50
C ILE A 200 9.65 0.23 24.14
N HIS A 201 10.77 0.69 23.55
CA HIS A 201 12.08 0.40 24.12
C HIS A 201 12.24 0.93 25.55
N THR A 202 11.86 2.19 25.80
CA THR A 202 11.92 2.80 27.14
C THR A 202 11.04 2.04 28.14
N PHE A 203 9.87 1.57 27.69
CA PHE A 203 8.96 0.77 28.50
C PHE A 203 9.57 -0.59 28.86
N LEU A 204 10.19 -1.30 27.90
CA LEU A 204 10.85 -2.58 28.13
C LEU A 204 12.03 -2.45 29.12
N LEU A 205 12.86 -1.40 29.00
CA LEU A 205 13.93 -1.15 29.96
C LEU A 205 13.41 -0.93 31.37
N LYS A 206 12.29 -0.22 31.54
CA LYS A 206 11.67 -0.04 32.86
C LYS A 206 11.17 -1.37 33.44
N LEU A 207 10.57 -2.24 32.64
CA LEU A 207 10.14 -3.58 33.06
C LEU A 207 11.31 -4.47 33.52
N LEU A 208 12.46 -4.32 32.86
CA LEU A 208 13.69 -5.06 33.14
C LEU A 208 14.57 -4.37 34.23
N LEU A 209 13.99 -3.49 35.05
CA LEU A 209 14.70 -2.77 36.11
C LEU A 209 15.93 -1.98 35.59
N GLY A 210 15.93 -1.58 34.35
CA GLY A 210 17.04 -0.87 33.72
C GLY A 210 18.16 -1.75 33.15
N TYR A 211 18.06 -3.09 33.31
CA TYR A 211 19.04 -4.01 32.74
C TYR A 211 18.71 -4.35 31.28
N GLU A 212 19.73 -4.40 30.44
CA GLU A 212 19.59 -5.00 29.13
C GLU A 212 19.46 -6.53 29.24
N PRO A 213 18.68 -7.21 28.37
CA PRO A 213 18.51 -8.67 28.41
C PRO A 213 19.84 -9.43 28.41
N GLU A 214 20.87 -8.95 27.71
CA GLU A 214 22.23 -9.54 27.73
C GLU A 214 22.90 -9.40 29.09
N GLN A 215 22.66 -8.33 29.85
CA GLN A 215 23.19 -8.12 31.18
C GLN A 215 22.54 -9.04 32.19
N ILE A 216 21.21 -9.27 32.03
CA ILE A 216 20.48 -10.24 32.89
C ILE A 216 21.01 -11.65 32.63
N ALA A 217 21.18 -12.05 31.36
CA ALA A 217 21.75 -13.36 31.04
C ALA A 217 23.15 -13.54 31.65
N ASN A 218 24.01 -12.53 31.52
CA ASN A 218 25.35 -12.54 32.08
C ASN A 218 25.33 -12.54 33.63
N LEU A 219 24.36 -11.86 34.25
CA LEU A 219 24.21 -11.87 35.70
C LEU A 219 23.83 -13.27 36.20
N ILE A 220 22.92 -13.96 35.51
CA ILE A 220 22.52 -15.34 35.85
C ILE A 220 23.73 -16.28 35.71
N ILE A 221 24.46 -16.21 34.61
CA ILE A 221 25.66 -17.04 34.39
C ILE A 221 26.70 -16.77 35.46
N LYS A 222 27.04 -15.53 35.78
CA LYS A 222 27.97 -15.17 36.82
C LYS A 222 27.51 -15.65 38.22
N HIS A 223 26.21 -15.55 38.49
CA HIS A 223 25.67 -16.04 39.76
C HIS A 223 25.87 -17.54 39.89
N GLN A 224 25.62 -18.29 38.81
CA GLN A 224 25.86 -19.73 38.76
C GLN A 224 27.35 -20.06 38.94
N GLU A 225 28.25 -19.37 38.20
CA GLU A 225 29.70 -19.55 38.32
C GLU A 225 30.20 -19.29 39.75
N VAL A 226 29.71 -18.25 40.42
CA VAL A 226 30.08 -17.97 41.82
C VAL A 226 29.62 -19.09 42.74
N LEU A 227 28.38 -19.62 42.57
CA LEU A 227 27.90 -20.75 43.38
C LEU A 227 28.70 -22.03 43.13
N ASP A 228 29.16 -22.26 41.89
CA ASP A 228 29.94 -23.44 41.52
C ASP A 228 31.42 -23.37 41.92
N THR A 229 31.94 -22.17 42.22
CA THR A 229 33.31 -21.98 42.73
C THR A 229 33.41 -22.14 44.25
N LEU A 230 32.29 -22.25 44.95
CA LEU A 230 32.29 -22.52 46.39
C LEU A 230 32.66 -24.00 46.65
N ASP A 231 33.65 -24.21 47.50
CA ASP A 231 34.03 -25.55 47.99
C ASP A 231 32.95 -26.19 48.90
N GLU A 232 31.99 -25.40 49.33
CA GLU A 232 30.86 -25.85 50.15
C GLU A 232 29.69 -26.30 49.28
N GLY A 233 29.07 -27.42 49.62
CA GLY A 233 27.85 -27.93 48.97
C GLY A 233 26.62 -27.11 49.35
N LEU A 234 26.00 -26.45 48.34
CA LEU A 234 24.75 -25.71 48.52
C LEU A 234 23.59 -26.51 47.93
N LEU A 235 22.58 -26.79 48.78
CA LEU A 235 21.30 -27.36 48.39
C LEU A 235 20.17 -26.55 49.03
N ALA A 236 19.25 -26.06 48.17
CA ALA A 236 18.03 -25.40 48.65
C ALA A 236 16.80 -26.13 48.11
N ILE A 237 15.71 -26.07 48.88
CA ILE A 237 14.41 -26.62 48.51
C ILE A 237 13.34 -25.51 48.54
N ASP A 238 12.29 -25.67 47.74
CA ASP A 238 11.12 -24.83 47.78
C ASP A 238 10.10 -25.28 48.86
N GLU A 239 8.99 -24.58 49.01
CA GLU A 239 7.89 -24.89 49.93
C GLU A 239 7.23 -26.27 49.71
N HIS A 240 7.46 -26.89 48.54
CA HIS A 240 6.97 -28.21 48.18
C HIS A 240 8.05 -29.31 48.32
N ALA A 241 9.13 -29.02 49.03
CA ALA A 241 10.29 -29.89 49.19
C ALA A 241 10.95 -30.32 47.87
N ARG A 242 10.88 -29.48 46.80
CA ARG A 242 11.58 -29.71 45.56
C ARG A 242 12.90 -28.94 45.55
N ILE A 243 13.89 -29.53 44.93
CA ILE A 243 15.21 -28.88 44.79
C ILE A 243 15.09 -27.64 43.93
N SER A 244 15.32 -26.46 44.51
CA SER A 244 15.32 -25.17 43.85
C SER A 244 16.73 -24.69 43.45
N LEU A 245 17.76 -25.13 44.21
CA LEU A 245 19.16 -24.81 43.94
C LEU A 245 20.04 -25.99 44.36
N LEU A 246 21.04 -26.29 43.52
CA LEU A 246 22.05 -27.30 43.81
C LEU A 246 23.33 -26.91 43.07
N ASN A 247 24.44 -26.69 43.79
CA ASN A 247 25.72 -26.38 43.14
C ASN A 247 26.54 -27.65 42.87
N SER A 248 27.58 -27.51 42.05
CA SER A 248 28.46 -28.62 41.65
C SER A 248 29.11 -29.33 42.82
N SER A 249 29.52 -28.59 43.86
CA SER A 249 30.11 -29.15 45.07
C SER A 249 29.10 -30.02 45.85
N ALA A 250 27.84 -29.62 45.95
CA ALA A 250 26.80 -30.44 46.58
C ALA A 250 26.52 -31.73 45.78
N ILE A 251 26.51 -31.66 44.45
CA ILE A 251 26.37 -32.87 43.60
C ILE A 251 27.46 -33.90 43.91
N GLN A 252 28.73 -33.42 44.01
CA GLN A 252 29.88 -34.29 44.31
C GLN A 252 29.86 -34.82 45.74
N MET A 253 29.58 -33.96 46.72
CA MET A 253 29.58 -34.35 48.15
C MET A 253 28.46 -35.32 48.51
N LEU A 254 27.32 -35.21 47.83
CA LEU A 254 26.13 -36.03 48.10
C LEU A 254 26.01 -37.22 47.15
N ASP A 255 26.98 -37.39 46.24
CA ASP A 255 27.03 -38.44 45.21
C ASP A 255 25.72 -38.53 44.38
N ILE A 256 25.22 -37.37 43.96
CA ILE A 256 23.97 -37.29 43.21
C ILE A 256 24.21 -37.69 41.75
N SER A 257 23.66 -38.85 41.34
CA SER A 257 23.82 -39.40 40.01
C SER A 257 22.74 -38.91 39.03
N ASP A 258 21.73 -38.18 39.47
CA ASP A 258 20.66 -37.68 38.61
C ASP A 258 21.16 -36.49 37.75
N PRO A 259 21.13 -36.59 36.41
CA PRO A 259 21.62 -35.52 35.54
C PRO A 259 20.76 -34.24 35.55
N ASN A 260 19.53 -34.30 36.05
CA ASN A 260 18.63 -33.15 36.12
C ASN A 260 17.82 -33.11 37.43
N PRO A 261 18.49 -32.82 38.57
CA PRO A 261 17.90 -32.90 39.90
C PRO A 261 16.98 -31.72 40.22
N ILE A 262 17.14 -30.56 39.58
CA ILE A 262 16.35 -29.33 39.83
C ILE A 262 14.86 -29.57 39.53
N GLY A 263 13.98 -29.11 40.46
CA GLY A 263 12.52 -29.26 40.37
C GLY A 263 11.99 -30.63 40.84
N LYS A 264 12.83 -31.60 41.11
CA LYS A 264 12.42 -32.89 41.65
C LYS A 264 12.31 -32.86 43.19
N PRO A 265 11.45 -33.72 43.78
CA PRO A 265 11.40 -33.85 45.22
C PRO A 265 12.77 -34.24 45.79
N VAL A 266 13.24 -33.55 46.83
CA VAL A 266 14.58 -33.78 47.40
C VAL A 266 14.78 -35.23 47.83
N LEU A 267 13.76 -35.89 48.36
CA LEU A 267 13.85 -37.30 48.80
C LEU A 267 13.97 -38.30 47.62
N SER A 268 13.58 -37.90 46.41
CA SER A 268 13.77 -38.77 45.24
C SER A 268 15.21 -38.72 44.70
N VAL A 269 15.94 -37.63 44.97
CA VAL A 269 17.32 -37.41 44.51
C VAL A 269 18.31 -37.71 45.63
N PHE A 270 17.97 -37.34 46.88
CA PHE A 270 18.76 -37.58 48.10
C PHE A 270 17.86 -38.14 49.22
N PRO A 271 17.65 -39.48 49.26
CA PRO A 271 16.71 -40.12 50.17
C PRO A 271 17.01 -39.95 51.66
N GLN A 272 18.25 -39.64 52.01
CA GLN A 272 18.70 -39.46 53.42
C GLN A 272 18.53 -38.02 53.91
N SER A 273 17.95 -37.14 53.09
CA SER A 273 17.78 -35.72 53.44
C SER A 273 16.79 -35.54 54.60
N LEU A 274 17.15 -34.71 55.56
CA LEU A 274 16.29 -34.24 56.63
C LEU A 274 15.63 -32.87 56.33
N LEU A 275 15.97 -32.26 55.23
CA LEU A 275 15.48 -30.91 54.83
C LEU A 275 13.94 -30.78 54.81
N PRO A 276 13.15 -31.76 54.34
CA PRO A 276 11.70 -31.62 54.39
C PRO A 276 11.11 -31.46 55.83
N ARG A 277 11.78 -31.91 56.83
CA ARG A 277 11.38 -31.71 58.24
C ARG A 277 11.50 -30.26 58.69
N THR A 278 12.22 -29.42 57.98
CA THR A 278 12.37 -28.01 58.34
C THR A 278 11.25 -27.15 57.75
N LEU A 279 10.35 -27.73 56.93
CA LEU A 279 9.18 -27.09 56.35
C LEU A 279 7.91 -27.32 57.20
N GLU A 280 7.96 -28.20 58.18
CA GLU A 280 6.92 -28.43 59.23
C GLU A 280 7.13 -27.42 60.36
#